data_69bd3a425d7eb9e41e70093eaa9ff7f5
#
_entry.id   69bd3a425d7eb9e41e70093eaa9ff7f5
#
_cell.length_a   1.000
_cell.length_b   1.000
_cell.length_c   1.000
_cell.angle_alpha   90.00
_cell.angle_beta   90.00
_cell.angle_gamma   90.00
#
_symmetry.space_group_name_H-M   'P 1'
#
loop_
_entity.id
_entity.type
_entity.pdbx_description
1 polymer ?
#
loop_
_entity_poly.entity_id
_entity_poly.type
_entity_poly.pdbx_seq_one_letter_code
_entity_poly.pdbx_strand_id
1 'polypeptide(L)'
;LISVFLDVAVFLVGTVRRHDNAELILSRLWRILLERIAIRFQDLSGYWMTWIILKGYMQLFELAQIMRIALVWIHKHAAMRTPRELYTFARPPSFQYWVYYAELMFLAAIGIIYAPLAPVISAFVAAVFWMASFAYKYQFVFVYKTKSETGGRLWNIVVNRLLIIIGCMQI
;
A
#
# COMPACT_ATOMS: atom_id res chain seq x y z
N LEU A 1 -6.47 18.71 -4.66
CA LEU A 1 -5.38 19.40 -5.37
C LEU A 1 -5.81 20.76 -5.89
N ILE A 2 -6.88 20.86 -6.68
CA ILE A 2 -7.39 22.13 -7.27
C ILE A 2 -7.69 23.17 -6.18
N SER A 3 -8.30 22.79 -5.06
CA SER A 3 -8.60 23.72 -3.97
C SER A 3 -7.34 24.28 -3.28
N VAL A 4 -6.28 23.46 -3.14
CA VAL A 4 -5.00 23.93 -2.59
C VAL A 4 -4.34 24.94 -3.53
N PHE A 5 -4.39 24.70 -4.85
CA PHE A 5 -3.89 25.64 -5.83
C PHE A 5 -4.66 26.95 -5.84
N LEU A 6 -5.99 26.92 -5.71
CA LEU A 6 -6.82 28.10 -5.63
C LEU A 6 -6.51 28.92 -4.37
N ASP A 7 -6.38 28.28 -3.20
CA ASP A 7 -6.05 28.94 -1.94
C ASP A 7 -4.67 29.63 -2.01
N VAL A 8 -3.68 28.95 -2.59
CA VAL A 8 -2.34 29.50 -2.81
C VAL A 8 -2.38 30.68 -3.80
N ALA A 9 -3.15 30.57 -4.90
CA ALA A 9 -3.27 31.62 -5.89
C ALA A 9 -3.96 32.88 -5.29
N VAL A 10 -5.04 32.71 -4.52
CA VAL A 10 -5.72 33.81 -3.84
C VAL A 10 -4.81 34.49 -2.84
N PHE A 11 -4.02 33.71 -2.09
CA PHE A 11 -3.04 34.25 -1.14
C PHE A 11 -1.94 35.04 -1.87
N LEU A 12 -1.39 34.51 -2.95
CA LEU A 12 -0.35 35.20 -3.76
C LEU A 12 -0.87 36.52 -4.30
N VAL A 13 -2.08 36.55 -4.86
CA VAL A 13 -2.70 37.78 -5.36
C VAL A 13 -2.92 38.80 -4.25
N GLY A 14 -3.37 38.37 -3.07
CA GLY A 14 -3.53 39.23 -1.89
C GLY A 14 -2.21 39.82 -1.36
N THR A 15 -1.13 39.05 -1.46
CA THR A 15 0.19 39.44 -0.92
C THR A 15 0.97 40.35 -1.89
N VAL A 16 0.85 40.09 -3.20
CA VAL A 16 1.42 40.99 -4.23
C VAL A 16 0.79 42.39 -4.13
N ARG A 17 -0.46 42.48 -3.72
CA ARG A 17 -1.17 43.74 -3.53
C ARG A 17 -0.72 44.53 -2.28
N ARG A 18 -0.06 43.88 -1.32
CA ARG A 18 0.30 44.43 -0.01
C ARG A 18 1.77 44.86 0.15
N HIS A 19 2.62 44.66 -0.81
CA HIS A 19 4.04 45.07 -0.78
C HIS A 19 4.83 44.56 0.45
N ASP A 20 4.50 43.34 0.96
CA ASP A 20 5.19 42.74 2.09
C ASP A 20 6.56 42.17 1.68
N ASN A 21 7.53 42.17 2.62
CA ASN A 21 8.88 41.65 2.39
C ASN A 21 8.86 40.18 1.96
N ALA A 22 9.66 39.82 0.95
CA ALA A 22 9.68 38.50 0.33
C ALA A 22 9.87 37.33 1.31
N GLU A 23 10.65 37.52 2.38
CA GLU A 23 10.89 36.50 3.41
C GLU A 23 9.64 36.20 4.25
N LEU A 24 8.88 37.23 4.60
CA LEU A 24 7.61 37.09 5.33
C LEU A 24 6.55 36.37 4.47
N ILE A 25 6.54 36.63 3.18
CA ILE A 25 5.66 36.00 2.22
C ILE A 25 5.99 34.50 2.14
N LEU A 26 7.26 34.14 2.00
CA LEU A 26 7.70 32.76 1.87
C LEU A 26 7.37 31.93 3.12
N SER A 27 7.61 32.47 4.32
CA SER A 27 7.31 31.78 5.57
C SER A 27 5.81 31.57 5.79
N ARG A 28 4.98 32.53 5.41
CA ARG A 28 3.50 32.42 5.48
C ARG A 28 2.98 31.44 4.45
N LEU A 29 3.47 31.46 3.22
CA LEU A 29 3.12 30.48 2.19
C LEU A 29 3.46 29.06 2.63
N TRP A 30 4.65 28.84 3.19
CA TRP A 30 5.05 27.55 3.68
C TRP A 30 4.12 27.00 4.78
N ARG A 31 3.76 27.84 5.75
CA ARG A 31 2.81 27.49 6.81
C ARG A 31 1.43 27.14 6.26
N ILE A 32 0.89 27.95 5.36
CA ILE A 32 -0.42 27.72 4.75
C ILE A 32 -0.40 26.42 3.94
N LEU A 33 0.66 26.16 3.19
CA LEU A 33 0.81 24.91 2.44
C LEU A 33 0.85 23.69 3.37
N LEU A 34 1.65 23.75 4.43
CA LEU A 34 1.73 22.65 5.40
C LEU A 34 0.39 22.39 6.10
N GLU A 35 -0.28 23.44 6.55
CA GLU A 35 -1.57 23.33 7.21
C GLU A 35 -2.65 22.76 6.28
N ARG A 36 -2.70 23.21 5.03
CA ARG A 36 -3.64 22.69 4.03
C ARG A 36 -3.32 21.26 3.63
N ILE A 37 -2.06 20.89 3.50
CA ILE A 37 -1.63 19.54 3.26
C ILE A 37 -2.05 18.64 4.43
N ALA A 38 -1.79 19.04 5.68
CA ALA A 38 -2.15 18.27 6.86
C ALA A 38 -3.67 18.03 6.96
N ILE A 39 -4.50 19.04 6.74
CA ILE A 39 -5.96 18.92 6.72
C ILE A 39 -6.40 17.92 5.63
N ARG A 40 -5.82 17.99 4.44
CA ARG A 40 -6.16 17.06 3.34
C ARG A 40 -5.71 15.63 3.62
N PHE A 41 -4.57 15.44 4.25
CA PHE A 41 -4.14 14.11 4.69
C PHE A 41 -5.11 13.54 5.73
N GLN A 42 -5.63 14.37 6.63
CA GLN A 42 -6.62 13.96 7.62
C GLN A 42 -7.95 13.55 6.96
N ASP A 43 -8.43 14.30 5.98
CA ASP A 43 -9.64 13.97 5.21
C ASP A 43 -9.50 12.64 4.44
N LEU A 44 -8.29 12.35 3.92
CA LEU A 44 -8.01 11.09 3.24
C LEU A 44 -7.88 9.89 4.19
N SER A 45 -7.78 10.10 5.48
CA SER A 45 -7.59 9.02 6.46
C SER A 45 -8.71 7.97 6.42
N GLY A 46 -9.96 8.40 6.25
CA GLY A 46 -11.12 7.51 6.10
C GLY A 46 -11.03 6.60 4.86
N TYR A 47 -10.56 7.16 3.73
CA TYR A 47 -10.33 6.38 2.52
C TYR A 47 -9.26 5.28 2.74
N TRP A 48 -8.12 5.66 3.34
CA TRP A 48 -7.05 4.70 3.60
C TRP A 48 -7.45 3.62 4.59
N MET A 49 -8.22 3.97 5.61
CA MET A 49 -8.74 3.00 6.57
C MET A 49 -9.61 1.95 5.88
N THR A 50 -10.55 2.36 5.01
CA THR A 50 -11.39 1.46 4.24
C THR A 50 -10.55 0.58 3.30
N TRP A 51 -9.56 1.16 2.63
CA TRP A 51 -8.68 0.44 1.73
C TRP A 51 -7.83 -0.62 2.46
N ILE A 52 -7.29 -0.31 3.64
CA ILE A 52 -6.51 -1.25 4.47
C ILE A 52 -7.37 -2.43 4.92
N ILE A 53 -8.60 -2.16 5.38
CA ILE A 53 -9.55 -3.21 5.76
C ILE A 53 -9.85 -4.12 4.57
N LEU A 54 -10.11 -3.54 3.40
CA LEU A 54 -10.35 -4.30 2.17
C LEU A 54 -9.15 -5.18 1.79
N LYS A 55 -7.93 -4.63 1.91
CA LYS A 55 -6.70 -5.40 1.69
C LYS A 55 -6.54 -6.56 2.68
N GLY A 56 -6.88 -6.37 3.94
CA GLY A 56 -6.91 -7.44 4.94
C GLY A 56 -7.87 -8.57 4.55
N TYR A 57 -9.08 -8.25 4.09
CA TYR A 57 -10.01 -9.25 3.58
C TYR A 57 -9.47 -9.97 2.35
N MET A 58 -8.91 -9.26 1.38
CA MET A 58 -8.30 -9.88 0.20
C MET A 58 -7.18 -10.85 0.56
N GLN A 59 -6.39 -10.54 1.58
CA GLN A 59 -5.36 -11.43 2.10
C GLN A 59 -5.93 -12.75 2.65
N LEU A 60 -7.10 -12.71 3.30
CA LEU A 60 -7.80 -13.92 3.76
C LEU A 60 -8.33 -14.76 2.59
N PHE A 61 -8.85 -14.14 1.53
CA PHE A 61 -9.25 -14.84 0.31
C PHE A 61 -8.05 -15.51 -0.39
N GLU A 62 -6.91 -14.85 -0.42
CA GLU A 62 -5.67 -15.44 -0.93
C GLU A 62 -5.20 -16.63 -0.09
N LEU A 63 -5.31 -16.54 1.24
CA LEU A 63 -4.99 -17.66 2.14
C LEU A 63 -5.84 -18.90 1.84
N ALA A 64 -7.15 -18.71 1.69
CA ALA A 64 -8.08 -19.78 1.38
C ALA A 64 -7.98 -20.28 -0.06
N GLN A 65 -7.23 -19.61 -0.94
CA GLN A 65 -7.07 -19.96 -2.37
C GLN A 65 -8.42 -20.11 -3.10
N ILE A 66 -9.45 -19.38 -2.65
CA ILE A 66 -10.84 -19.54 -3.11
C ILE A 66 -10.93 -19.36 -4.62
N MET A 67 -10.29 -18.34 -5.16
CA MET A 67 -10.28 -18.07 -6.60
C MET A 67 -9.73 -19.25 -7.41
N ARG A 68 -8.69 -19.88 -6.89
CA ARG A 68 -8.06 -21.01 -7.55
C ARG A 68 -8.91 -22.28 -7.49
N ILE A 69 -9.47 -22.56 -6.33
CA ILE A 69 -10.39 -23.69 -6.13
C ILE A 69 -11.61 -23.52 -7.05
N ALA A 70 -12.18 -22.32 -7.12
CA ALA A 70 -13.29 -22.01 -8.02
C ALA A 70 -12.93 -22.20 -9.49
N LEU A 71 -11.76 -21.74 -9.95
CA LEU A 71 -11.29 -21.93 -11.31
C LEU A 71 -11.11 -23.42 -11.65
N VAL A 72 -10.47 -24.18 -10.78
CA VAL A 72 -10.29 -25.64 -10.98
C VAL A 72 -11.65 -26.35 -11.02
N TRP A 73 -12.58 -25.96 -10.13
CA TRP A 73 -13.93 -26.53 -10.09
C TRP A 73 -14.71 -26.22 -11.38
N ILE A 74 -14.72 -24.97 -11.85
CA ILE A 74 -15.36 -24.54 -13.09
C ILE A 74 -14.75 -25.31 -14.29
N HIS A 75 -13.42 -25.40 -14.37
CA HIS A 75 -12.76 -26.12 -15.48
C HIS A 75 -13.06 -27.60 -15.46
N LYS A 76 -13.21 -28.20 -14.28
CA LYS A 76 -13.58 -29.61 -14.14
C LYS A 76 -15.01 -29.91 -14.59
N HIS A 77 -15.96 -29.00 -14.31
CA HIS A 77 -17.40 -29.28 -14.51
C HIS A 77 -17.97 -28.65 -15.79
N ALA A 78 -17.45 -27.48 -16.20
CA ALA A 78 -18.03 -26.73 -17.32
C ALA A 78 -17.27 -26.90 -18.65
N ALA A 79 -15.98 -27.20 -18.62
CA ALA A 79 -15.15 -27.13 -19.83
C ALA A 79 -14.81 -28.49 -20.47
N MET A 80 -15.32 -29.64 -19.95
CA MET A 80 -15.04 -30.99 -20.48
C MET A 80 -13.61 -31.21 -20.97
N ARG A 81 -12.63 -30.73 -20.23
CA ARG A 81 -11.23 -30.76 -20.63
C ARG A 81 -10.60 -32.12 -20.36
N THR A 82 -9.57 -32.43 -21.14
CA THR A 82 -8.81 -33.68 -20.99
C THR A 82 -8.11 -33.74 -19.62
N PRO A 83 -7.91 -34.93 -19.02
CA PRO A 83 -7.23 -35.07 -17.73
C PRO A 83 -5.83 -34.43 -17.71
N ARG A 84 -5.16 -34.37 -18.83
CA ARG A 84 -3.84 -33.77 -18.99
C ARG A 84 -3.87 -32.23 -18.84
N GLU A 85 -4.88 -31.59 -19.40
CA GLU A 85 -5.08 -30.14 -19.25
C GLU A 85 -5.43 -29.78 -17.81
N LEU A 86 -6.30 -30.57 -17.16
CA LEU A 86 -6.66 -30.37 -15.76
C LEU A 86 -5.45 -30.44 -14.85
N TYR A 87 -4.54 -31.39 -15.09
CA TYR A 87 -3.28 -31.50 -14.35
C TYR A 87 -2.37 -30.27 -14.53
N THR A 88 -2.36 -29.67 -15.71
CA THR A 88 -1.57 -28.47 -15.99
C THR A 88 -2.13 -27.25 -15.25
N PHE A 89 -3.46 -27.13 -15.14
CA PHE A 89 -4.14 -26.07 -14.37
C PHE A 89 -4.00 -26.26 -12.85
N ALA A 90 -4.00 -27.51 -12.37
CA ALA A 90 -3.83 -27.83 -10.96
C ALA A 90 -2.38 -27.64 -10.45
N ARG A 91 -1.42 -27.41 -11.37
CA ARG A 91 -0.02 -27.23 -11.00
C ARG A 91 0.18 -26.00 -10.09
N PRO A 92 0.96 -26.10 -8.98
CA PRO A 92 1.20 -25.01 -8.07
C PRO A 92 1.85 -23.81 -8.79
N PRO A 93 1.36 -22.56 -8.54
CA PRO A 93 1.92 -21.36 -9.15
C PRO A 93 3.30 -21.07 -8.60
N SER A 94 4.10 -20.37 -9.39
CA SER A 94 5.33 -19.77 -8.90
C SER A 94 5.04 -18.51 -8.11
N PHE A 95 5.70 -18.33 -6.97
CA PHE A 95 5.56 -17.11 -6.17
C PHE A 95 6.25 -15.93 -6.86
N GLN A 96 5.50 -14.83 -7.03
CA GLN A 96 5.99 -13.61 -7.67
C GLN A 96 6.44 -12.61 -6.61
N TYR A 97 7.67 -12.72 -6.12
CA TYR A 97 8.22 -11.91 -5.04
C TYR A 97 8.04 -10.40 -5.23
N TRP A 98 8.24 -9.89 -6.46
CA TRP A 98 8.20 -8.44 -6.73
C TRP A 98 6.82 -7.82 -6.50
N VAL A 99 5.74 -8.54 -6.80
CA VAL A 99 4.36 -8.05 -6.63
C VAL A 99 4.03 -7.94 -5.15
N TYR A 100 4.25 -9.02 -4.40
CA TYR A 100 3.95 -9.04 -2.96
C TYR A 100 4.81 -8.07 -2.15
N TYR A 101 6.09 -7.94 -2.49
CA TYR A 101 6.95 -6.93 -1.86
C TYR A 101 6.46 -5.52 -2.15
N ALA A 102 6.07 -5.19 -3.37
CA ALA A 102 5.56 -3.88 -3.71
C ALA A 102 4.27 -3.54 -2.93
N GLU A 103 3.34 -4.49 -2.84
CA GLU A 103 2.09 -4.30 -2.07
C GLU A 103 2.35 -4.11 -0.58
N LEU A 104 3.18 -4.97 0.04
CA LEU A 104 3.51 -4.87 1.45
C LEU A 104 4.28 -3.58 1.77
N MET A 105 5.21 -3.17 0.91
CA MET A 105 5.93 -1.90 1.05
C MET A 105 5.01 -0.70 0.97
N PHE A 106 4.03 -0.71 0.06
CA PHE A 106 3.04 0.34 -0.05
C PHE A 106 2.15 0.43 1.20
N LEU A 107 1.70 -0.72 1.71
CA LEU A 107 0.94 -0.79 2.96
C LEU A 107 1.76 -0.27 4.16
N ALA A 108 3.05 -0.64 4.24
CA ALA A 108 3.96 -0.15 5.28
C ALA A 108 4.16 1.37 5.18
N ALA A 109 4.32 1.91 3.96
CA ALA A 109 4.45 3.35 3.73
C ALA A 109 3.24 4.12 4.26
N ILE A 110 2.02 3.66 3.95
CA ILE A 110 0.79 4.27 4.46
C ILE A 110 0.77 4.23 6.00
N GLY A 111 1.08 3.07 6.61
CA GLY A 111 1.10 2.91 8.06
C GLY A 111 2.07 3.85 8.76
N ILE A 112 3.26 4.04 8.20
CA ILE A 112 4.31 4.92 8.76
C ILE A 112 3.91 6.39 8.59
N ILE A 113 3.47 6.82 7.41
CA ILE A 113 3.11 8.22 7.12
C ILE A 113 1.91 8.65 7.97
N TYR A 114 0.91 7.79 8.16
CA TYR A 114 -0.27 8.10 8.95
C TYR A 114 -0.11 7.86 10.46
N ALA A 115 1.00 7.26 10.92
CA ALA A 115 1.22 7.00 12.34
C ALA A 115 1.07 8.25 13.24
N PRO A 116 1.65 9.43 12.90
CA PRO A 116 1.47 10.64 13.70
C PRO A 116 0.12 11.33 13.52
N LEU A 117 -0.52 11.16 12.33
CA LEU A 117 -1.77 11.85 11.99
C LEU A 117 -3.01 11.09 12.47
N ALA A 118 -3.00 9.78 12.33
CA ALA A 118 -4.11 8.90 12.67
C ALA A 118 -3.59 7.53 13.17
N PRO A 119 -3.27 7.40 14.48
CA PRO A 119 -2.68 6.18 15.02
C PRO A 119 -3.56 4.93 14.85
N VAL A 120 -4.87 5.12 14.67
CA VAL A 120 -5.81 4.02 14.40
C VAL A 120 -5.48 3.32 13.09
N ILE A 121 -5.07 4.05 12.05
CA ILE A 121 -4.67 3.49 10.76
C ILE A 121 -3.44 2.59 10.94
N SER A 122 -2.45 3.04 11.68
CA SER A 122 -1.24 2.27 11.98
C SER A 122 -1.56 0.96 12.72
N ALA A 123 -2.53 0.98 13.64
CA ALA A 123 -2.98 -0.24 14.33
C ALA A 123 -3.63 -1.24 13.35
N PHE A 124 -4.48 -0.78 12.42
CA PHE A 124 -5.06 -1.63 11.39
C PHE A 124 -4.00 -2.21 10.44
N VAL A 125 -3.02 -1.40 10.03
CA VAL A 125 -1.89 -1.87 9.23
C VAL A 125 -1.10 -2.94 9.96
N ALA A 126 -0.81 -2.77 11.24
CA ALA A 126 -0.14 -3.78 12.06
C ALA A 126 -0.94 -5.10 12.14
N ALA A 127 -2.27 -5.02 12.30
CA ALA A 127 -3.14 -6.19 12.30
C ALA A 127 -3.11 -6.92 10.95
N VAL A 128 -3.15 -6.18 9.83
CA VAL A 128 -3.04 -6.77 8.48
C VAL A 128 -1.68 -7.43 8.27
N PHE A 129 -0.57 -6.82 8.71
CA PHE A 129 0.75 -7.43 8.65
C PHE A 129 0.85 -8.71 9.48
N TRP A 130 0.24 -8.70 10.65
CA TRP A 130 0.19 -9.88 11.50
C TRP A 130 -0.55 -11.03 10.81
N MET A 131 -1.74 -10.79 10.26
CA MET A 131 -2.48 -11.78 9.48
C MET A 131 -1.70 -12.24 8.23
N ALA A 132 -1.08 -11.31 7.50
CA ALA A 132 -0.26 -11.60 6.34
C ALA A 132 0.91 -12.52 6.67
N SER A 133 1.54 -12.36 7.84
CA SER A 133 2.64 -13.22 8.29
C SER A 133 2.22 -14.69 8.40
N PHE A 134 1.04 -14.96 8.94
CA PHE A 134 0.50 -16.33 9.01
C PHE A 134 0.12 -16.85 7.62
N ALA A 135 -0.56 -16.01 6.83
CA ALA A 135 -0.98 -16.35 5.48
C ALA A 135 0.20 -16.75 4.60
N TYR A 136 1.25 -15.94 4.56
CA TYR A 136 2.43 -16.21 3.74
C TYR A 136 3.22 -17.40 4.25
N LYS A 137 3.37 -17.61 5.57
CA LYS A 137 4.01 -18.81 6.11
C LYS A 137 3.31 -20.07 5.63
N TYR A 138 1.99 -20.11 5.72
CA TYR A 138 1.19 -21.24 5.23
C TYR A 138 1.35 -21.43 3.72
N GLN A 139 1.25 -20.37 2.95
CA GLN A 139 1.33 -20.39 1.51
C GLN A 139 2.71 -20.86 0.99
N PHE A 140 3.79 -20.42 1.62
CA PHE A 140 5.15 -20.85 1.27
C PHE A 140 5.40 -22.33 1.53
N VAL A 141 4.82 -22.88 2.58
CA VAL A 141 5.04 -24.29 2.95
C VAL A 141 4.16 -25.21 2.09
N PHE A 142 2.89 -24.84 1.86
CA PHE A 142 1.90 -25.78 1.31
C PHE A 142 1.43 -25.48 -0.10
N VAL A 143 1.55 -24.25 -0.58
CA VAL A 143 0.86 -23.80 -1.81
C VAL A 143 1.82 -23.44 -2.92
N TYR A 144 2.82 -22.62 -2.65
CA TYR A 144 3.70 -22.09 -3.68
C TYR A 144 4.95 -22.95 -3.88
N LYS A 145 5.35 -23.09 -5.16
CA LYS A 145 6.65 -23.65 -5.50
C LYS A 145 7.60 -22.50 -5.85
N THR A 146 8.64 -22.33 -5.06
CA THR A 146 9.70 -21.35 -5.33
C THR A 146 10.53 -21.80 -6.52
N LYS A 147 10.56 -21.00 -7.58
CA LYS A 147 11.39 -21.25 -8.78
C LYS A 147 12.69 -20.47 -8.77
N SER A 148 12.77 -19.40 -8.00
CA SER A 148 13.91 -18.50 -7.95
C SER A 148 14.32 -18.24 -6.50
N GLU A 149 15.58 -18.42 -6.22
CA GLU A 149 16.19 -18.03 -4.94
C GLU A 149 16.81 -16.65 -5.10
N THR A 150 16.42 -15.71 -4.23
CA THR A 150 16.89 -14.32 -4.31
C THR A 150 18.17 -14.06 -3.51
N GLY A 151 18.64 -15.07 -2.75
CA GLY A 151 19.88 -14.99 -1.96
C GLY A 151 19.91 -13.80 -0.99
N GLY A 152 18.75 -13.34 -0.49
CA GLY A 152 18.65 -12.21 0.44
C GLY A 152 18.83 -10.81 -0.17
N ARG A 153 19.09 -10.67 -1.47
CA ARG A 153 19.30 -9.36 -2.13
C ARG A 153 18.11 -8.42 -2.01
N LEU A 154 16.89 -8.94 -1.95
CA LEU A 154 15.67 -8.13 -1.79
C LEU A 154 15.61 -7.44 -0.42
N TRP A 155 16.22 -8.00 0.61
CA TRP A 155 16.23 -7.43 1.95
C TRP A 155 16.86 -6.04 2.00
N ASN A 156 18.01 -5.85 1.37
CA ASN A 156 18.69 -4.55 1.31
C ASN A 156 17.82 -3.48 0.63
N ILE A 157 17.09 -3.87 -0.41
CA ILE A 157 16.19 -2.97 -1.14
C ILE A 157 15.01 -2.55 -0.24
N VAL A 158 14.44 -3.49 0.50
CA VAL A 158 13.32 -3.24 1.42
C VAL A 158 13.75 -2.29 2.55
N VAL A 159 14.89 -2.57 3.20
CA VAL A 159 15.41 -1.76 4.29
C VAL A 159 15.68 -0.33 3.83
N ASN A 160 16.36 -0.14 2.71
CA ASN A 160 16.67 1.20 2.17
C ASN A 160 15.39 1.99 1.88
N ARG A 161 14.37 1.36 1.30
CA ARG A 161 13.09 2.03 1.02
C ARG A 161 12.34 2.40 2.30
N LEU A 162 12.33 1.52 3.30
CA LEU A 162 11.73 1.82 4.60
C LEU A 162 12.42 3.00 5.29
N LEU A 163 13.74 3.05 5.26
CA LEU A 163 14.51 4.19 5.81
C LEU A 163 14.17 5.51 5.11
N ILE A 164 14.01 5.49 3.78
CA ILE A 164 13.59 6.68 3.02
C ILE A 164 12.18 7.11 3.45
N ILE A 165 11.24 6.18 3.60
CA ILE A 165 9.86 6.49 4.02
C ILE A 165 9.85 7.11 5.41
N ILE A 166 10.63 6.56 6.36
CA ILE A 166 10.75 7.10 7.72
C ILE A 166 11.38 8.51 7.67
N GLY A 167 12.42 8.70 6.87
CA GLY A 167 13.04 10.01 6.69
C GLY A 167 12.07 11.05 6.12
N CYS A 168 11.27 10.68 5.11
CA CYS A 168 10.23 11.54 4.55
C CYS A 168 9.11 11.88 5.53
N MET A 169 8.82 11.00 6.50
CA MET A 169 7.81 11.25 7.52
C MET A 169 8.29 12.25 8.59
N GLN A 170 9.60 12.35 8.82
CA GLN A 170 10.19 13.24 9.84
C GLN A 170 10.38 14.69 9.37
N ILE A 171 10.20 14.97 8.07
CA ILE A 171 10.27 16.31 7.47
C ILE A 171 8.92 17.00 7.53
#